data_174f15fee86aeff076e43dddc0c5f785
#
_entry.id   174f15fee86aeff076e43dddc0c5f785
#
_cell.length_a   1.000
_cell.length_b   1.000
_cell.length_c   1.000
_cell.angle_alpha   90.00
_cell.angle_beta   90.00
_cell.angle_gamma   90.00
#
_symmetry.space_group_name_H-M   'P 1'
#
loop_
_entity.id
_entity.type
_entity.pdbx_description
1 polymer ?
#
loop_
_entity_poly.entity_id
_entity_poly.type
_entity_poly.pdbx_seq_one_letter_code
_entity_poly.pdbx_strand_id
1 'polypeptide(L)'
;MTLAELNQQFGISNHLKFSEIAGGLIAAEINNAHASASIALQGAHLMTYQPHGENPVIWLSKYAKFAAGKSIRGGVPICWPWFGPHATDAKLPGHGYARTVMWEVLEAKALPDGSTFISFGLIENDVTRAQWPNPSTVKIEMSVGKSLRIELITHNSGKQAFVLGEALHTYFHISDVAQMTIRGLEGCEYLDKVGEPARRTQQDGIVIESEVDRVYVNTTADCVIEDRGFKRAIRISKQASSSTVVWNPWTEKADKMGDFGSEGHRGMVCVESANAFENLVTVEPGETHKLVVIYSVELLK
;
A
#
# COMPACT_ATOMS: atom_id res chain seq x y z
N MET A 1 3.89 17.29 -16.78
CA MET A 1 3.65 16.69 -18.12
C MET A 1 2.16 16.60 -18.38
N THR A 2 1.71 16.88 -19.61
CA THR A 2 0.35 16.64 -20.06
C THR A 2 0.11 15.14 -20.29
N LEU A 3 -1.13 14.73 -20.41
CA LEU A 3 -1.50 13.35 -20.70
C LEU A 3 -0.89 12.85 -22.04
N ALA A 4 -0.82 13.74 -23.05
CA ALA A 4 -0.21 13.41 -24.35
C ALA A 4 1.30 13.17 -24.22
N GLU A 5 2.01 14.02 -23.48
CA GLU A 5 3.44 13.86 -23.22
C GLU A 5 3.75 12.60 -22.42
N LEU A 6 2.95 12.27 -21.40
CA LEU A 6 3.08 11.02 -20.64
C LEU A 6 2.97 9.79 -21.54
N ASN A 7 1.95 9.75 -22.42
CA ASN A 7 1.77 8.65 -23.34
C ASN A 7 2.88 8.58 -24.39
N GLN A 8 3.36 9.73 -24.88
CA GLN A 8 4.46 9.78 -25.84
C GLN A 8 5.78 9.27 -25.23
N GLN A 9 6.07 9.63 -23.98
CA GLN A 9 7.34 9.34 -23.34
C GLN A 9 7.37 7.97 -22.68
N PHE A 10 6.27 7.55 -22.03
CA PHE A 10 6.24 6.37 -21.16
C PHE A 10 5.19 5.34 -21.59
N GLY A 11 4.29 5.67 -22.55
CA GLY A 11 3.32 4.72 -23.06
C GLY A 11 4.01 3.53 -23.75
N ILE A 12 3.50 2.32 -23.52
CA ILE A 12 4.04 1.08 -24.11
C ILE A 12 2.89 0.33 -24.77
N SER A 13 2.98 0.12 -26.08
CA SER A 13 1.95 -0.59 -26.83
C SER A 13 1.64 -1.95 -26.22
N ASN A 14 0.36 -2.24 -26.00
CA ASN A 14 -0.16 -3.46 -25.37
C ASN A 14 0.29 -3.71 -23.92
N HIS A 15 0.89 -2.72 -23.24
CA HIS A 15 1.33 -2.85 -21.84
C HIS A 15 0.85 -1.72 -20.95
N LEU A 16 1.03 -0.46 -21.38
CA LEU A 16 0.82 0.72 -20.56
C LEU A 16 0.31 1.90 -21.36
N LYS A 17 -0.75 2.52 -20.87
CA LYS A 17 -1.22 3.82 -21.33
C LYS A 17 -1.56 4.69 -20.14
N PHE A 18 -1.48 6.01 -20.30
CA PHE A 18 -1.99 6.96 -19.31
C PHE A 18 -3.37 7.45 -19.75
N SER A 19 -4.27 7.61 -18.76
CA SER A 19 -5.62 8.11 -18.98
C SER A 19 -6.06 9.02 -17.85
N GLU A 20 -6.96 9.93 -18.15
CA GLU A 20 -7.65 10.69 -17.11
C GLU A 20 -8.71 9.80 -16.46
N ILE A 21 -8.78 9.88 -15.13
CA ILE A 21 -9.76 9.19 -14.29
C ILE A 21 -10.64 10.20 -13.57
N ALA A 22 -11.59 9.72 -12.77
CA ALA A 22 -12.48 10.57 -11.98
C ALA A 22 -11.70 11.65 -11.19
N GLY A 23 -12.30 12.83 -11.02
CA GLY A 23 -11.72 13.96 -10.30
C GLY A 23 -10.59 14.68 -11.04
N GLY A 24 -10.39 14.41 -12.35
CA GLY A 24 -9.33 15.02 -13.15
C GLY A 24 -7.93 14.48 -12.82
N LEU A 25 -7.84 13.36 -12.11
CA LEU A 25 -6.57 12.71 -11.83
C LEU A 25 -6.10 11.90 -13.05
N ILE A 26 -4.80 11.68 -13.16
CA ILE A 26 -4.21 10.84 -14.20
C ILE A 26 -3.77 9.50 -13.59
N ALA A 27 -4.03 8.41 -14.29
CA ALA A 27 -3.57 7.09 -13.92
C ALA A 27 -2.77 6.42 -15.05
N ALA A 28 -1.81 5.60 -14.66
CA ALA A 28 -1.13 4.63 -15.50
C ALA A 28 -1.97 3.35 -15.52
N GLU A 29 -2.51 3.01 -16.68
CA GLU A 29 -3.33 1.83 -16.91
C GLU A 29 -2.48 0.74 -17.55
N ILE A 30 -2.20 -0.30 -16.79
CA ILE A 30 -1.42 -1.46 -17.22
C ILE A 30 -2.36 -2.60 -17.62
N ASN A 31 -2.12 -3.16 -18.80
CA ASN A 31 -2.75 -4.39 -19.24
C ASN A 31 -1.75 -5.17 -20.11
N ASN A 32 -1.08 -6.13 -19.50
CA ASN A 32 -0.01 -6.91 -20.13
C ASN A 32 -0.41 -8.39 -20.28
N ALA A 33 0.54 -9.26 -20.63
CA ALA A 33 0.28 -10.70 -20.83
C ALA A 33 -0.23 -11.43 -19.57
N HIS A 34 -0.06 -10.85 -18.38
CA HIS A 34 -0.27 -11.54 -17.10
C HIS A 34 -1.35 -10.92 -16.23
N ALA A 35 -1.51 -9.59 -16.29
CA ALA A 35 -2.35 -8.88 -15.35
C ALA A 35 -2.82 -7.53 -15.89
N SER A 36 -3.84 -6.99 -15.22
CA SER A 36 -4.23 -5.59 -15.31
C SER A 36 -3.98 -4.87 -13.97
N ALA A 37 -3.63 -3.59 -14.04
CA ALA A 37 -3.47 -2.71 -12.87
C ALA A 37 -3.73 -1.26 -13.24
N SER A 38 -4.14 -0.46 -12.27
CA SER A 38 -4.33 0.99 -12.41
C SER A 38 -3.60 1.70 -11.27
N ILE A 39 -2.77 2.70 -11.60
CA ILE A 39 -1.93 3.43 -10.65
C ILE A 39 -2.14 4.93 -10.85
N ALA A 40 -2.77 5.60 -9.88
CA ALA A 40 -2.91 7.05 -9.94
C ALA A 40 -1.54 7.74 -9.72
N LEU A 41 -1.24 8.79 -10.49
CA LEU A 41 -0.02 9.56 -10.30
C LEU A 41 -0.01 10.31 -8.96
N GLN A 42 -1.19 10.72 -8.47
CA GLN A 42 -1.31 11.22 -7.11
C GLN A 42 -1.10 10.07 -6.12
N GLY A 43 -0.10 10.21 -5.28
CA GLY A 43 0.26 9.19 -4.30
C GLY A 43 1.02 8.00 -4.88
N ALA A 44 1.34 7.97 -6.17
CA ALA A 44 1.77 6.76 -6.90
C ALA A 44 0.91 5.56 -6.48
N HIS A 45 -0.41 5.82 -6.34
CA HIS A 45 -1.36 4.98 -5.65
C HIS A 45 -1.83 3.84 -6.54
N LEU A 46 -1.36 2.62 -6.29
CA LEU A 46 -1.90 1.43 -6.93
C LEU A 46 -3.35 1.23 -6.48
N MET A 47 -4.30 1.46 -7.38
CA MET A 47 -5.73 1.37 -7.08
C MET A 47 -6.28 -0.04 -7.29
N THR A 48 -5.81 -0.71 -8.33
CA THR A 48 -6.27 -2.07 -8.69
C THR A 48 -5.10 -2.93 -9.15
N TYR A 49 -5.20 -4.22 -8.91
CA TYR A 49 -4.33 -5.25 -9.49
C TYR A 49 -5.10 -6.56 -9.58
N GLN A 50 -5.07 -7.16 -10.77
CA GLN A 50 -5.76 -8.42 -11.05
C GLN A 50 -4.94 -9.26 -12.04
N PRO A 51 -4.36 -10.40 -11.63
CA PRO A 51 -3.84 -11.40 -12.55
C PRO A 51 -4.96 -11.94 -13.45
N HIS A 52 -4.65 -12.22 -14.72
CA HIS A 52 -5.65 -12.75 -15.66
C HIS A 52 -6.15 -14.12 -15.21
N GLY A 53 -7.46 -14.29 -15.24
CA GLY A 53 -8.13 -15.51 -14.78
C GLY A 53 -8.39 -15.59 -13.28
N GLU A 54 -7.88 -14.62 -12.49
CA GLU A 54 -8.08 -14.55 -11.05
C GLU A 54 -9.09 -13.47 -10.67
N ASN A 55 -9.65 -13.57 -9.45
CA ASN A 55 -10.37 -12.44 -8.85
C ASN A 55 -9.40 -11.29 -8.53
N PRO A 56 -9.88 -10.02 -8.48
CA PRO A 56 -9.04 -8.89 -8.08
C PRO A 56 -8.29 -9.19 -6.77
N VAL A 57 -7.01 -8.79 -6.71
CA VAL A 57 -6.18 -8.93 -5.49
C VAL A 57 -6.31 -7.70 -4.61
N ILE A 58 -6.38 -6.54 -5.22
CA ILE A 58 -6.47 -5.25 -4.54
C ILE A 58 -7.91 -4.76 -4.54
N TRP A 59 -8.38 -4.35 -3.37
CA TRP A 59 -9.71 -3.78 -3.16
C TRP A 59 -9.69 -2.26 -3.29
N LEU A 60 -10.65 -1.73 -4.03
CA LEU A 60 -10.92 -0.30 -4.14
C LEU A 60 -12.36 -0.04 -3.73
N SER A 61 -12.59 0.95 -2.88
CA SER A 61 -13.95 1.30 -2.49
C SER A 61 -14.77 1.78 -3.68
N LYS A 62 -15.98 1.27 -3.82
CA LYS A 62 -16.97 1.76 -4.81
C LYS A 62 -17.38 3.23 -4.55
N TYR A 63 -17.12 3.72 -3.35
CA TYR A 63 -17.41 5.08 -2.90
C TYR A 63 -16.15 5.94 -2.76
N ALA A 64 -15.00 5.43 -3.26
CA ALA A 64 -13.76 6.19 -3.24
C ALA A 64 -13.93 7.56 -3.89
N LYS A 65 -13.44 8.58 -3.21
CA LYS A 65 -13.47 9.96 -3.70
C LYS A 65 -12.14 10.27 -4.38
N PHE A 66 -12.23 10.69 -5.63
CA PHE A 66 -11.08 11.09 -6.42
C PHE A 66 -11.03 12.61 -6.46
N ALA A 67 -10.02 13.20 -5.83
CA ALA A 67 -9.83 14.65 -5.81
C ALA A 67 -8.36 14.99 -5.52
N ALA A 68 -7.89 16.10 -6.09
CA ALA A 68 -6.54 16.59 -5.85
C ALA A 68 -6.28 16.82 -4.34
N GLY A 69 -5.14 16.31 -3.85
CA GLY A 69 -4.73 16.43 -2.45
C GLY A 69 -5.51 15.57 -1.45
N LYS A 70 -6.38 14.67 -1.92
CA LYS A 70 -7.13 13.74 -1.05
C LYS A 70 -6.65 12.30 -1.27
N SER A 71 -6.58 11.54 -0.18
CA SER A 71 -6.27 10.11 -0.30
C SER A 71 -7.45 9.33 -0.89
N ILE A 72 -7.15 8.36 -1.73
CA ILE A 72 -8.13 7.45 -2.34
C ILE A 72 -8.38 6.29 -1.35
N ARG A 73 -9.65 5.88 -1.17
CA ARG A 73 -10.01 4.80 -0.26
C ARG A 73 -9.85 3.43 -0.93
N GLY A 74 -9.00 2.58 -0.38
CA GLY A 74 -8.63 1.29 -0.96
C GLY A 74 -7.29 1.35 -1.67
N GLY A 75 -6.96 0.35 -2.48
CA GLY A 75 -5.68 0.30 -3.15
C GLY A 75 -4.49 0.03 -2.23
N VAL A 76 -3.36 0.63 -2.55
CA VAL A 76 -2.12 0.59 -1.77
C VAL A 76 -1.67 2.02 -1.45
N PRO A 77 -2.28 2.71 -0.48
CA PRO A 77 -1.80 4.01 -0.03
C PRO A 77 -0.39 3.90 0.56
N ILE A 78 0.48 4.83 0.21
CA ILE A 78 1.83 4.94 0.77
C ILE A 78 1.76 5.77 2.05
N CYS A 79 2.07 5.18 3.20
CA CYS A 79 2.29 5.90 4.45
C CYS A 79 3.78 6.27 4.51
N TRP A 80 4.11 7.56 4.42
CA TRP A 80 5.47 8.09 4.46
C TRP A 80 5.43 9.61 4.71
N PRO A 81 6.34 10.22 5.46
CA PRO A 81 7.49 9.65 6.18
C PRO A 81 7.20 9.23 7.62
N TRP A 82 5.94 9.17 8.05
CA TRP A 82 5.52 8.61 9.34
C TRP A 82 4.28 7.76 9.20
N PHE A 83 4.14 6.81 10.09
CA PHE A 83 2.96 5.95 10.22
C PHE A 83 2.08 6.41 11.39
N GLY A 84 0.76 6.45 11.21
CA GLY A 84 -0.17 6.91 12.24
C GLY A 84 -0.20 8.44 12.40
N PRO A 85 -0.65 8.97 13.54
CA PRO A 85 -0.57 10.38 13.86
C PRO A 85 0.89 10.86 13.90
N HIS A 86 1.14 12.13 13.53
CA HIS A 86 2.47 12.71 13.68
C HIS A 86 2.84 12.83 15.17
N ALA A 87 4.08 12.47 15.52
CA ALA A 87 4.50 12.32 16.91
C ALA A 87 4.42 13.61 17.75
N THR A 88 4.63 14.77 17.12
CA THR A 88 4.75 16.07 17.84
C THR A 88 3.78 17.15 17.33
N ASP A 89 3.13 16.97 16.18
CA ASP A 89 2.20 17.95 15.63
C ASP A 89 0.92 17.26 15.12
N ALA A 90 -0.14 17.35 15.91
CA ALA A 90 -1.46 16.80 15.59
C ALA A 90 -2.16 17.48 14.40
N LYS A 91 -1.63 18.60 13.88
CA LYS A 91 -2.18 19.29 12.69
C LYS A 91 -1.68 18.66 11.39
N LEU A 92 -0.58 17.90 11.44
CA LEU A 92 -0.05 17.20 10.29
C LEU A 92 -0.92 15.98 9.95
N PRO A 93 -1.00 15.59 8.66
CA PRO A 93 -1.86 14.50 8.24
C PRO A 93 -1.43 13.17 8.86
N GLY A 94 -2.36 12.37 9.31
CA GLY A 94 -2.06 11.01 9.73
C GLY A 94 -1.48 10.18 8.58
N HIS A 95 -0.47 9.34 8.86
CA HIS A 95 0.25 8.50 7.92
C HIS A 95 1.08 9.26 6.87
N GLY A 96 1.57 10.44 7.20
CA GLY A 96 2.37 11.26 6.29
C GLY A 96 1.58 11.84 5.12
N TYR A 97 2.31 12.38 4.16
CA TYR A 97 1.72 13.11 3.02
C TYR A 97 1.89 12.42 1.67
N ALA A 98 2.73 11.40 1.57
CA ALA A 98 3.11 10.78 0.29
C ALA A 98 1.90 10.35 -0.56
N ARG A 99 0.83 9.86 0.08
CA ARG A 99 -0.40 9.40 -0.58
C ARG A 99 -1.31 10.51 -1.13
N THR A 100 -1.02 11.78 -0.85
CA THR A 100 -1.86 12.92 -1.26
C THR A 100 -1.17 13.89 -2.19
N VAL A 101 0.13 13.74 -2.40
CA VAL A 101 0.93 14.59 -3.29
C VAL A 101 1.11 13.94 -4.66
N MET A 102 1.52 14.75 -5.63
CA MET A 102 1.81 14.26 -6.98
C MET A 102 3.18 13.57 -7.02
N TRP A 103 3.24 12.53 -7.82
CA TRP A 103 4.46 11.81 -8.17
C TRP A 103 4.67 11.92 -9.68
N GLU A 104 5.92 11.95 -10.11
CA GLU A 104 6.29 11.93 -11.51
C GLU A 104 6.70 10.51 -11.94
N VAL A 105 6.42 10.18 -13.19
CA VAL A 105 6.93 8.93 -13.78
C VAL A 105 8.40 9.11 -14.12
N LEU A 106 9.23 8.21 -13.63
CA LEU A 106 10.68 8.23 -13.88
C LEU A 106 11.07 7.26 -14.99
N GLU A 107 10.46 6.09 -15.01
CA GLU A 107 10.74 5.04 -15.99
C GLU A 107 9.51 4.14 -16.18
N ALA A 108 9.32 3.64 -17.39
CA ALA A 108 8.39 2.56 -17.69
C ALA A 108 8.98 1.66 -18.76
N LYS A 109 8.85 0.34 -18.62
CA LYS A 109 9.33 -0.64 -19.61
C LYS A 109 8.57 -1.95 -19.55
N ALA A 110 8.39 -2.59 -20.70
CA ALA A 110 8.00 -3.99 -20.77
C ALA A 110 9.21 -4.86 -20.42
N LEU A 111 9.00 -5.87 -19.58
CA LEU A 111 10.04 -6.81 -19.19
C LEU A 111 10.03 -8.06 -20.10
N PRO A 112 11.15 -8.77 -20.19
CA PRO A 112 11.26 -9.93 -21.08
C PRO A 112 10.27 -11.08 -20.77
N ASP A 113 9.81 -11.17 -19.52
CA ASP A 113 8.82 -12.15 -19.10
C ASP A 113 7.36 -11.73 -19.39
N GLY A 114 7.15 -10.58 -20.05
CA GLY A 114 5.84 -10.04 -20.38
C GLY A 114 5.19 -9.21 -19.29
N SER A 115 5.85 -9.01 -18.15
CA SER A 115 5.40 -8.08 -17.10
C SER A 115 5.74 -6.63 -17.47
N THR A 116 5.21 -5.68 -16.70
CA THR A 116 5.42 -4.25 -16.89
C THR A 116 6.06 -3.66 -15.65
N PHE A 117 7.21 -3.00 -15.82
CA PHE A 117 7.85 -2.20 -14.79
C PHE A 117 7.47 -0.73 -14.95
N ILE A 118 7.20 -0.07 -13.84
CA ILE A 118 7.02 1.38 -13.77
C ILE A 118 7.59 1.92 -12.46
N SER A 119 8.25 3.07 -12.52
CA SER A 119 8.77 3.76 -11.34
C SER A 119 8.29 5.19 -11.27
N PHE A 120 8.08 5.67 -10.04
CA PHE A 120 7.64 7.03 -9.75
C PHE A 120 8.59 7.66 -8.72
N GLY A 121 8.79 8.99 -8.85
CA GLY A 121 9.49 9.82 -7.89
C GLY A 121 8.51 10.77 -7.20
N LEU A 122 8.64 10.95 -5.89
CA LEU A 122 7.85 11.91 -5.15
C LEU A 122 8.31 13.33 -5.52
N ILE A 123 7.36 14.20 -5.88
CA ILE A 123 7.63 15.59 -6.18
C ILE A 123 7.58 16.41 -4.88
N GLU A 124 8.73 16.87 -4.43
CA GLU A 124 8.80 17.77 -3.30
C GLU A 124 8.36 19.19 -3.67
N ASN A 125 7.77 19.87 -2.70
CA ASN A 125 7.44 21.29 -2.76
C ASN A 125 7.64 21.95 -1.39
N ASP A 126 7.41 23.26 -1.28
CA ASP A 126 7.64 23.97 -0.01
C ASP A 126 6.76 23.44 1.13
N VAL A 127 5.55 22.97 0.84
CA VAL A 127 4.64 22.42 1.86
C VAL A 127 5.17 21.07 2.37
N THR A 128 5.64 20.20 1.49
CA THR A 128 6.19 18.90 1.90
C THR A 128 7.52 19.07 2.64
N ARG A 129 8.38 19.98 2.19
CA ARG A 129 9.63 20.33 2.91
C ARG A 129 9.39 20.91 4.30
N ALA A 130 8.32 21.70 4.47
CA ALA A 130 7.95 22.21 5.80
C ALA A 130 7.47 21.12 6.75
N GLN A 131 6.84 20.08 6.23
CA GLN A 131 6.39 18.92 7.02
C GLN A 131 7.50 17.92 7.30
N TRP A 132 8.48 17.82 6.39
CA TRP A 132 9.62 16.90 6.49
C TRP A 132 10.91 17.61 6.09
N PRO A 133 11.60 18.25 7.06
CA PRO A 133 12.79 19.06 6.76
C PRO A 133 14.07 18.22 6.55
N ASN A 134 13.95 16.91 6.41
CA ASN A 134 15.08 16.00 6.17
C ASN A 134 15.30 15.84 4.67
N PRO A 135 16.45 16.30 4.09
CA PRO A 135 16.72 16.11 2.68
C PRO A 135 16.71 14.64 2.30
N SER A 136 15.80 14.26 1.43
CA SER A 136 15.62 12.86 1.02
C SER A 136 15.05 12.78 -0.40
N THR A 137 15.29 11.67 -1.07
CA THR A 137 14.57 11.33 -2.29
C THR A 137 13.76 10.07 -2.06
N VAL A 138 12.53 10.05 -2.57
CA VAL A 138 11.61 8.93 -2.41
C VAL A 138 11.16 8.44 -3.77
N LYS A 139 11.30 7.14 -4.00
CA LYS A 139 10.85 6.47 -5.21
C LYS A 139 9.97 5.28 -4.85
N ILE A 140 9.06 4.94 -5.75
CA ILE A 140 8.37 3.66 -5.71
C ILE A 140 8.54 2.97 -7.06
N GLU A 141 8.88 1.70 -7.01
CA GLU A 141 9.06 0.84 -8.18
C GLU A 141 8.04 -0.29 -8.12
N MET A 142 7.36 -0.53 -9.23
CA MET A 142 6.34 -1.58 -9.32
C MET A 142 6.62 -2.46 -10.54
N SER A 143 6.61 -3.78 -10.32
CA SER A 143 6.61 -4.77 -11.40
C SER A 143 5.27 -5.51 -11.37
N VAL A 144 4.47 -5.29 -12.42
CA VAL A 144 3.13 -5.86 -12.56
C VAL A 144 3.19 -7.04 -13.51
N GLY A 145 2.93 -8.24 -13.01
CA GLY A 145 2.99 -9.49 -13.76
C GLY A 145 2.07 -10.54 -13.14
N LYS A 146 2.45 -11.82 -13.17
CA LYS A 146 1.76 -12.90 -12.45
C LYS A 146 1.75 -12.68 -10.94
N SER A 147 2.78 -12.01 -10.43
CA SER A 147 2.85 -11.42 -9.10
C SER A 147 3.03 -9.92 -9.22
N LEU A 148 2.72 -9.21 -8.16
CA LEU A 148 2.95 -7.78 -8.02
C LEU A 148 4.10 -7.56 -7.04
N ARG A 149 5.18 -6.94 -7.51
CA ARG A 149 6.30 -6.51 -6.66
C ARG A 149 6.26 -4.99 -6.52
N ILE A 150 6.36 -4.50 -5.30
CA ILE A 150 6.43 -3.07 -4.97
C ILE A 150 7.67 -2.83 -4.10
N GLU A 151 8.46 -1.82 -4.44
CA GLU A 151 9.62 -1.35 -3.68
C GLU A 151 9.44 0.13 -3.35
N LEU A 152 9.30 0.47 -2.06
CA LEU A 152 9.35 1.84 -1.57
C LEU A 152 10.79 2.15 -1.15
N ILE A 153 11.41 3.14 -1.79
CA ILE A 153 12.83 3.42 -1.69
C ILE A 153 13.01 4.83 -1.15
N THR A 154 13.65 4.95 0.01
CA THR A 154 13.98 6.23 0.65
C THR A 154 15.50 6.39 0.74
N HIS A 155 16.03 7.43 0.13
CA HIS A 155 17.46 7.76 0.20
C HIS A 155 17.65 9.03 1.04
N ASN A 156 18.55 9.01 2.01
CA ASN A 156 18.94 10.17 2.78
C ASN A 156 20.03 10.96 2.03
N SER A 157 19.65 12.05 1.38
CA SER A 157 20.57 12.95 0.69
C SER A 157 21.14 14.07 1.60
N GLY A 158 20.75 14.07 2.88
CA GLY A 158 21.18 15.03 3.88
C GLY A 158 22.52 14.68 4.54
N LYS A 159 22.86 15.44 5.57
CA LYS A 159 24.08 15.27 6.37
C LYS A 159 23.81 14.73 7.78
N GLN A 160 22.57 14.47 8.10
CA GLN A 160 22.13 13.96 9.40
C GLN A 160 21.24 12.74 9.18
N ALA A 161 21.33 11.78 10.09
CA ALA A 161 20.39 10.64 10.14
C ALA A 161 18.97 11.14 10.45
N PHE A 162 17.97 10.46 9.93
CA PHE A 162 16.58 10.66 10.30
C PHE A 162 15.89 9.33 10.60
N VAL A 163 14.82 9.41 11.37
CA VAL A 163 13.99 8.26 11.72
C VAL A 163 12.75 8.23 10.84
N LEU A 164 12.52 7.12 10.17
CA LEU A 164 11.45 6.92 9.19
C LEU A 164 10.39 5.95 9.74
N GLY A 165 9.14 6.34 9.65
CA GLY A 165 7.98 5.44 9.75
C GLY A 165 7.31 5.30 8.40
N GLU A 166 7.03 4.07 7.96
CA GLU A 166 6.46 3.83 6.64
C GLU A 166 5.54 2.62 6.61
N ALA A 167 4.64 2.58 5.64
CA ALA A 167 3.85 1.40 5.34
C ALA A 167 3.30 1.43 3.91
N LEU A 168 3.14 0.25 3.33
CA LEU A 168 2.24 0.02 2.20
C LEU A 168 0.90 -0.46 2.77
N HIS A 169 -0.06 0.48 2.89
CA HIS A 169 -1.35 0.27 3.55
C HIS A 169 -2.32 -0.50 2.64
N THR A 170 -1.95 -1.73 2.31
CA THR A 170 -2.61 -2.52 1.28
C THR A 170 -3.97 -3.03 1.71
N TYR A 171 -4.99 -2.73 0.90
CA TYR A 171 -6.34 -3.27 0.99
C TYR A 171 -6.45 -4.48 0.06
N PHE A 172 -6.54 -5.68 0.61
CA PHE A 172 -6.76 -6.89 -0.16
C PHE A 172 -8.25 -7.14 -0.39
N HIS A 173 -8.60 -7.52 -1.62
CA HIS A 173 -9.95 -7.95 -1.97
C HIS A 173 -10.15 -9.41 -1.58
N ILE A 174 -11.17 -9.69 -0.81
CA ILE A 174 -11.56 -11.00 -0.34
C ILE A 174 -13.02 -11.28 -0.68
N SER A 175 -13.41 -12.54 -0.70
CA SER A 175 -14.79 -12.96 -0.97
C SER A 175 -15.77 -12.47 0.11
N ASP A 176 -15.43 -12.75 1.35
CA ASP A 176 -16.12 -12.31 2.56
C ASP A 176 -15.18 -12.47 3.75
N VAL A 177 -15.18 -11.48 4.65
CA VAL A 177 -14.36 -11.49 5.87
C VAL A 177 -14.60 -12.71 6.75
N ALA A 178 -15.82 -13.26 6.73
CA ALA A 178 -16.18 -14.48 7.47
C ALA A 178 -15.64 -15.78 6.84
N GLN A 179 -15.13 -15.72 5.61
CA GLN A 179 -14.62 -16.87 4.88
C GLN A 179 -13.11 -16.86 4.68
N MET A 180 -12.41 -15.96 5.37
CA MET A 180 -10.95 -15.86 5.27
C MET A 180 -10.27 -16.09 6.61
N THR A 181 -8.99 -16.45 6.55
CA THR A 181 -8.10 -16.54 7.70
C THR A 181 -6.74 -15.98 7.29
N ILE A 182 -6.10 -15.18 8.15
CA ILE A 182 -4.72 -14.74 7.92
C ILE A 182 -3.79 -15.62 8.74
N ARG A 183 -2.76 -16.16 8.09
CA ARG A 183 -1.69 -16.98 8.65
C ARG A 183 -0.34 -16.28 8.59
N GLY A 184 0.61 -16.78 9.40
CA GLY A 184 2.01 -16.34 9.42
C GLY A 184 2.34 -15.38 10.56
N LEU A 185 1.37 -15.01 11.39
CA LEU A 185 1.57 -14.12 12.55
C LEU A 185 1.36 -14.84 13.88
N GLU A 186 1.17 -16.15 13.88
CA GLU A 186 1.06 -16.97 15.09
C GLU A 186 2.35 -16.88 15.92
N GLY A 187 2.22 -16.64 17.20
CA GLY A 187 3.34 -16.40 18.13
C GLY A 187 3.88 -14.97 18.13
N CYS A 188 3.49 -14.12 17.16
CA CYS A 188 3.92 -12.73 17.14
C CYS A 188 3.21 -11.88 18.18
N GLU A 189 3.95 -10.95 18.78
CA GLU A 189 3.40 -9.90 19.65
C GLU A 189 2.75 -8.80 18.83
N TYR A 190 1.64 -8.25 19.30
CA TYR A 190 0.97 -7.12 18.67
C TYR A 190 0.42 -6.11 19.68
N LEU A 191 0.30 -4.87 19.21
CA LEU A 191 -0.45 -3.81 19.87
C LEU A 191 -1.87 -3.83 19.33
N ASP A 192 -2.84 -4.15 20.17
CA ASP A 192 -4.27 -4.01 19.88
C ASP A 192 -4.66 -2.54 20.13
N LYS A 193 -5.20 -1.89 19.10
CA LYS A 193 -5.58 -0.46 19.16
C LYS A 193 -7.09 -0.26 19.26
N VAL A 194 -7.85 -1.35 19.32
CA VAL A 194 -9.31 -1.29 19.50
C VAL A 194 -9.63 -1.24 21.00
N GLY A 195 -10.38 -0.24 21.44
CA GLY A 195 -10.66 0.01 22.85
C GLY A 195 -9.43 0.52 23.61
N GLU A 196 -9.19 0.00 24.81
CA GLU A 196 -7.98 0.31 25.57
C GLU A 196 -6.77 -0.39 24.93
N PRO A 197 -5.74 0.37 24.52
CA PRO A 197 -4.56 -0.21 23.88
C PRO A 197 -3.87 -1.25 24.77
N ALA A 198 -3.63 -2.42 24.21
CA ALA A 198 -3.02 -3.54 24.95
C ALA A 198 -2.02 -4.32 24.09
N ARG A 199 -0.94 -4.82 24.72
CA ARG A 199 -0.04 -5.80 24.11
C ARG A 199 -0.59 -7.20 24.30
N ARG A 200 -0.55 -7.98 23.24
CA ARG A 200 -1.02 -9.37 23.21
C ARG A 200 -0.13 -10.21 22.30
N THR A 201 -0.26 -11.53 22.41
CA THR A 201 0.40 -12.50 21.50
C THR A 201 -0.66 -13.21 20.69
N GLN A 202 -0.49 -13.30 19.40
CA GLN A 202 -1.38 -14.03 18.47
C GLN A 202 -1.21 -15.53 18.70
N GLN A 203 -2.28 -16.23 19.02
CA GLN A 203 -2.22 -17.68 19.27
C GLN A 203 -2.43 -18.48 17.96
N ASP A 204 -3.53 -18.21 17.28
CA ASP A 204 -3.98 -18.94 16.09
C ASP A 204 -4.02 -18.03 14.88
N GLY A 205 -4.38 -18.57 13.71
CA GLY A 205 -4.68 -17.75 12.53
C GLY A 205 -5.73 -16.70 12.83
N ILE A 206 -5.60 -15.52 12.22
CA ILE A 206 -6.48 -14.38 12.48
C ILE A 206 -7.79 -14.57 11.74
N VAL A 207 -8.89 -14.63 12.46
CA VAL A 207 -10.25 -14.46 11.97
C VAL A 207 -10.79 -13.11 12.40
N ILE A 208 -11.69 -12.51 11.62
CA ILE A 208 -12.23 -11.18 11.88
C ILE A 208 -13.72 -11.31 12.15
N GLU A 209 -14.13 -11.03 13.38
CA GLU A 209 -15.52 -11.10 13.86
C GLU A 209 -15.96 -9.77 14.51
N SER A 210 -15.08 -8.80 14.56
CA SER A 210 -15.29 -7.44 15.08
C SER A 210 -14.29 -6.48 14.45
N GLU A 211 -14.28 -5.20 14.83
CA GLU A 211 -13.22 -4.26 14.45
C GLU A 211 -11.84 -4.82 14.85
N VAL A 212 -10.89 -4.76 13.94
CA VAL A 212 -9.48 -5.15 14.15
C VAL A 212 -8.60 -3.99 13.74
N ASP A 213 -7.68 -3.59 14.63
CA ASP A 213 -6.60 -2.63 14.37
C ASP A 213 -5.39 -3.08 15.19
N ARG A 214 -4.60 -4.00 14.62
CA ARG A 214 -3.47 -4.66 15.29
C ARG A 214 -2.17 -4.37 14.58
N VAL A 215 -1.17 -3.91 15.33
CA VAL A 215 0.19 -3.71 14.83
C VAL A 215 1.08 -4.79 15.41
N TYR A 216 1.42 -5.77 14.58
CA TYR A 216 2.40 -6.81 14.90
C TYR A 216 3.80 -6.24 14.78
N VAL A 217 4.60 -6.41 15.80
CA VAL A 217 5.94 -5.84 15.93
C VAL A 217 7.01 -6.92 15.94
N ASN A 218 8.24 -6.53 15.62
CA ASN A 218 9.41 -7.44 15.61
C ASN A 218 9.20 -8.71 14.77
N THR A 219 8.48 -8.57 13.65
CA THR A 219 8.20 -9.69 12.76
C THR A 219 8.50 -9.36 11.31
N THR A 220 9.28 -10.20 10.66
CA THR A 220 9.57 -10.19 9.23
C THR A 220 8.81 -11.30 8.49
N ALA A 221 7.88 -11.96 9.17
CA ALA A 221 7.15 -13.10 8.64
C ALA A 221 6.32 -12.73 7.40
N ASP A 222 6.27 -13.63 6.44
CA ASP A 222 5.29 -13.62 5.37
C ASP A 222 3.89 -13.84 5.95
N CYS A 223 2.89 -13.21 5.33
CA CYS A 223 1.49 -13.45 5.66
C CYS A 223 0.79 -14.15 4.50
N VAL A 224 -0.21 -14.96 4.81
CA VAL A 224 -1.06 -15.61 3.81
C VAL A 224 -2.52 -15.35 4.17
N ILE A 225 -3.27 -14.75 3.25
CA ILE A 225 -4.74 -14.64 3.36
C ILE A 225 -5.33 -15.87 2.67
N GLU A 226 -5.84 -16.80 3.45
CA GLU A 226 -6.60 -17.98 2.97
C GLU A 226 -8.05 -17.57 2.75
N ASP A 227 -8.50 -17.44 1.50
CA ASP A 227 -9.85 -17.04 1.12
C ASP A 227 -10.61 -18.23 0.54
N ARG A 228 -11.45 -18.84 1.36
CA ARG A 228 -12.21 -20.04 1.00
C ARG A 228 -13.29 -19.77 -0.03
N GLY A 229 -13.91 -18.56 -0.01
CA GLY A 229 -14.96 -18.20 -0.94
C GLY A 229 -14.45 -18.06 -2.38
N PHE A 230 -13.27 -17.45 -2.58
CA PHE A 230 -12.60 -17.42 -3.88
C PHE A 230 -11.69 -18.61 -4.13
N LYS A 231 -11.57 -19.56 -3.19
CA LYS A 231 -10.74 -20.78 -3.29
C LYS A 231 -9.28 -20.48 -3.60
N ARG A 232 -8.74 -19.43 -3.03
CA ARG A 232 -7.36 -18.97 -3.26
C ARG A 232 -6.68 -18.59 -1.96
N ALA A 233 -5.36 -18.55 -2.00
CA ALA A 233 -4.53 -17.91 -1.00
C ALA A 233 -3.81 -16.70 -1.62
N ILE A 234 -3.70 -15.60 -0.90
CA ILE A 234 -2.87 -14.45 -1.27
C ILE A 234 -1.68 -14.45 -0.33
N ARG A 235 -0.48 -14.69 -0.89
CA ARG A 235 0.78 -14.59 -0.14
C ARG A 235 1.32 -13.16 -0.21
N ILE A 236 1.74 -12.67 0.93
CA ILE A 236 2.34 -11.36 1.15
C ILE A 236 3.74 -11.60 1.69
N SER A 237 4.75 -11.54 0.82
CA SER A 237 6.15 -11.62 1.23
C SER A 237 6.72 -10.23 1.35
N LYS A 238 7.61 -10.01 2.35
CA LYS A 238 8.18 -8.69 2.62
C LYS A 238 9.67 -8.77 2.95
N GLN A 239 10.39 -7.68 2.66
CA GLN A 239 11.80 -7.50 3.04
C GLN A 239 11.99 -6.09 3.60
N ALA A 240 12.87 -5.96 4.59
CA ALA A 240 13.16 -4.71 5.31
C ALA A 240 11.88 -4.05 5.89
N SER A 241 10.94 -4.88 6.33
CA SER A 241 9.71 -4.52 7.03
C SER A 241 9.64 -5.38 8.29
N SER A 242 9.66 -4.74 9.44
CA SER A 242 9.68 -5.41 10.75
C SER A 242 8.35 -5.30 11.50
N SER A 243 7.34 -4.69 10.88
CA SER A 243 5.97 -4.64 11.40
C SER A 243 4.97 -5.12 10.35
N THR A 244 3.85 -5.66 10.81
CA THR A 244 2.68 -5.96 9.98
C THR A 244 1.44 -5.37 10.64
N VAL A 245 0.60 -4.67 9.88
CA VAL A 245 -0.67 -4.17 10.41
C VAL A 245 -1.82 -4.98 9.82
N VAL A 246 -2.69 -5.48 10.69
CA VAL A 246 -3.95 -6.09 10.26
C VAL A 246 -5.09 -5.17 10.70
N TRP A 247 -5.87 -4.72 9.71
CA TRP A 247 -6.96 -3.80 9.96
C TRP A 247 -8.23 -4.15 9.17
N ASN A 248 -9.34 -4.07 9.88
CA ASN A 248 -10.68 -4.07 9.31
C ASN A 248 -11.58 -3.17 10.17
N PRO A 249 -12.28 -2.16 9.59
CA PRO A 249 -13.07 -1.19 10.36
C PRO A 249 -14.34 -1.78 10.97
N TRP A 250 -14.76 -2.98 10.54
CA TRP A 250 -16.04 -3.56 10.86
C TRP A 250 -17.21 -2.64 10.48
N THR A 251 -18.40 -2.87 11.02
CA THR A 251 -19.64 -2.18 10.64
C THR A 251 -19.65 -0.71 11.06
N GLU A 252 -19.51 -0.45 12.36
CA GLU A 252 -19.74 0.91 12.91
C GLU A 252 -18.74 1.94 12.39
N LYS A 253 -17.49 1.58 12.23
CA LYS A 253 -16.44 2.46 11.72
C LYS A 253 -16.58 2.65 10.21
N ALA A 254 -16.93 1.57 9.48
CA ALA A 254 -17.20 1.64 8.05
C ALA A 254 -18.36 2.61 7.74
N ASP A 255 -19.45 2.57 8.50
CA ASP A 255 -20.60 3.46 8.33
C ASP A 255 -20.25 4.94 8.54
N LYS A 256 -19.31 5.23 9.44
CA LYS A 256 -18.81 6.59 9.71
C LYS A 256 -17.85 7.12 8.63
N MET A 257 -17.29 6.23 7.80
CA MET A 257 -16.35 6.58 6.73
C MET A 257 -17.12 6.85 5.43
N GLY A 258 -17.34 8.11 5.10
CA GLY A 258 -18.20 8.53 3.95
C GLY A 258 -17.66 8.20 2.56
N ASP A 259 -16.54 7.46 2.46
CA ASP A 259 -15.90 7.00 1.23
C ASP A 259 -15.65 5.48 1.22
N PHE A 260 -16.18 4.75 2.22
CA PHE A 260 -15.94 3.31 2.41
C PHE A 260 -17.15 2.46 2.00
N GLY A 261 -18.34 2.88 2.40
CA GLY A 261 -19.58 2.12 2.24
C GLY A 261 -19.82 1.13 3.38
N SER A 262 -21.06 1.00 3.82
CA SER A 262 -21.45 0.18 4.98
C SER A 262 -21.03 -1.27 4.88
N GLU A 263 -21.16 -1.88 3.70
CA GLU A 263 -20.78 -3.27 3.43
C GLU A 263 -19.31 -3.44 2.97
N GLY A 264 -18.55 -2.35 2.82
CA GLY A 264 -17.17 -2.40 2.31
C GLY A 264 -16.25 -3.28 3.16
N HIS A 265 -16.46 -3.31 4.48
CA HIS A 265 -15.68 -4.10 5.43
C HIS A 265 -15.74 -5.62 5.16
N ARG A 266 -16.82 -6.11 4.54
CA ARG A 266 -16.97 -7.55 4.25
C ARG A 266 -16.05 -8.04 3.15
N GLY A 267 -15.82 -7.21 2.13
CA GLY A 267 -15.06 -7.56 0.93
C GLY A 267 -13.58 -7.20 0.98
N MET A 268 -13.06 -6.77 2.12
CA MET A 268 -11.66 -6.36 2.24
C MET A 268 -11.03 -6.70 3.57
N VAL A 269 -9.71 -6.79 3.57
CA VAL A 269 -8.86 -6.75 4.76
C VAL A 269 -7.56 -6.03 4.44
N CYS A 270 -7.06 -5.20 5.35
CA CYS A 270 -5.71 -4.69 5.24
C CYS A 270 -4.73 -5.64 5.91
N VAL A 271 -3.66 -5.97 5.18
CA VAL A 271 -2.44 -6.58 5.71
C VAL A 271 -1.28 -5.73 5.21
N GLU A 272 -0.79 -4.86 6.07
CA GLU A 272 0.15 -3.82 5.69
C GLU A 272 1.58 -4.24 6.03
N SER A 273 2.48 -4.14 5.08
CA SER A 273 3.92 -4.25 5.35
C SER A 273 4.43 -2.89 5.80
N ALA A 274 4.97 -2.81 7.01
CA ALA A 274 5.27 -1.54 7.67
C ALA A 274 6.61 -1.57 8.44
N ASN A 275 7.10 -0.38 8.72
CA ASN A 275 8.11 -0.09 9.74
C ASN A 275 7.50 0.99 10.65
N ALA A 276 6.95 0.58 11.78
CA ALA A 276 6.12 1.43 12.63
C ALA A 276 6.34 1.12 14.12
N PHE A 277 6.00 2.06 14.98
CA PHE A 277 6.17 2.00 16.43
C PHE A 277 7.64 1.74 16.80
N GLU A 278 7.95 0.67 17.52
CA GLU A 278 9.32 0.30 17.88
C GLU A 278 10.20 -0.15 16.70
N ASN A 279 9.61 -0.39 15.55
CA ASN A 279 10.31 -0.81 14.33
C ASN A 279 10.53 0.33 13.33
N LEU A 280 10.63 1.57 13.79
CA LEU A 280 11.05 2.69 12.97
C LEU A 280 12.46 2.47 12.42
N VAL A 281 12.72 2.97 11.21
CA VAL A 281 14.01 2.80 10.53
C VAL A 281 14.83 4.08 10.67
N THR A 282 16.07 3.94 11.13
CA THR A 282 17.07 5.01 11.02
C THR A 282 17.75 4.91 9.67
N VAL A 283 17.76 6.01 8.91
CA VAL A 283 18.45 6.12 7.62
C VAL A 283 19.59 7.08 7.78
N GLU A 284 20.83 6.56 7.75
CA GLU A 284 22.05 7.34 7.90
C GLU A 284 22.35 8.22 6.66
N PRO A 285 23.16 9.29 6.77
CA PRO A 285 23.54 10.11 5.65
C PRO A 285 24.14 9.29 4.48
N GLY A 286 23.58 9.46 3.29
CA GLY A 286 23.97 8.75 2.08
C GLY A 286 23.44 7.33 1.98
N GLU A 287 22.75 6.81 2.99
CA GLU A 287 22.14 5.48 2.94
C GLU A 287 20.80 5.47 2.20
N THR A 288 20.41 4.28 1.77
CA THR A 288 19.14 4.00 1.11
C THR A 288 18.45 2.86 1.83
N HIS A 289 17.24 3.12 2.32
CA HIS A 289 16.33 2.10 2.84
C HIS A 289 15.35 1.67 1.74
N LYS A 290 15.02 0.38 1.69
CA LYS A 290 14.15 -0.18 0.68
C LYS A 290 13.18 -1.18 1.30
N LEU A 291 11.92 -0.79 1.49
CA LEU A 291 10.84 -1.69 1.85
C LEU A 291 10.33 -2.39 0.59
N VAL A 292 10.34 -3.73 0.59
CA VAL A 292 9.91 -4.54 -0.55
C VAL A 292 8.75 -5.43 -0.16
N VAL A 293 7.74 -5.52 -1.03
CA VAL A 293 6.64 -6.49 -0.91
C VAL A 293 6.42 -7.23 -2.23
N ILE A 294 5.99 -8.48 -2.12
CA ILE A 294 5.56 -9.28 -3.27
C ILE A 294 4.20 -9.90 -2.92
N TYR A 295 3.22 -9.66 -3.78
CA TYR A 295 1.89 -10.27 -3.67
C TYR A 295 1.73 -11.32 -4.77
N SER A 296 1.39 -12.54 -4.38
CA SER A 296 1.12 -13.63 -5.31
C SER A 296 -0.18 -14.36 -4.94
N VAL A 297 -0.86 -14.86 -5.97
CA VAL A 297 -2.05 -15.70 -5.80
C VAL A 297 -1.64 -17.15 -5.94
N GLU A 298 -2.09 -17.97 -4.99
CA GLU A 298 -1.85 -19.41 -4.93
C GLU A 298 -3.20 -20.14 -4.83
N LEU A 299 -3.24 -21.38 -5.28
CA LEU A 299 -4.41 -22.23 -5.02
C LEU A 299 -4.50 -22.53 -3.52
N LEU A 300 -5.70 -22.42 -2.97
CA LEU A 300 -5.95 -22.84 -1.60
C LEU A 300 -5.77 -24.36 -1.52
N LYS A 301 -4.89 -24.81 -0.62
CA LYS A 301 -4.60 -26.23 -0.41
C LYS A 301 -5.59 -26.87 0.55
#